data_129d3635ffadbf3abea83bbae1014f46
#
_entry.id   129d3635ffadbf3abea83bbae1014f46
#
_cell.length_a   1.000
_cell.length_b   1.000
_cell.length_c   1.000
_cell.angle_alpha   90.00
_cell.angle_beta   90.00
_cell.angle_gamma   90.00
#
_symmetry.space_group_name_H-M   'P 1'
#
loop_
_entity.id
_entity.type
_entity.pdbx_description
1 polymer ?
#
loop_
_entity_poly.entity_id
_entity_poly.type
_entity_poly.pdbx_seq_one_letter_code
_entity_poly.pdbx_strand_id
1 'polypeptide(L)'
;MTKPKRTRRKRTTNRYFTKVHEDAIIKYALTDSRAVRSDLYIEFIEPAFHEMVEKIVFTYKFNNLPNIDYLKDDCKIWLMTILDKYDPNRKSKAFSYFSVITKNWFIHKVKQN
;
A
#
# COMPACT_ATOMS: atom_id res chain seq x y z
N MET A 1 -6.34 13.48 32.47
CA MET A 1 -6.13 13.32 31.84
C MET A 1 -5.94 13.13 30.99
N THR A 2 -5.73 13.07 31.00
CA THR A 2 -5.43 12.99 30.18
C THR A 2 -5.40 12.54 29.35
N LYS A 3 -5.21 12.01 29.46
CA LYS A 3 -4.95 11.57 28.65
C LYS A 3 -5.24 11.31 27.65
N PRO A 4 -5.20 11.00 27.69
CA PRO A 4 -5.56 10.62 26.42
C PRO A 4 -4.69 10.73 25.31
N LYS A 5 -3.93 10.88 25.21
CA LYS A 5 -3.16 11.01 24.18
C LYS A 5 -2.56 9.89 23.60
N ARG A 6 -2.27 8.97 24.26
CA ARG A 6 -1.53 7.92 23.79
C ARG A 6 -2.21 7.05 22.89
N THR A 7 -3.41 6.88 22.94
CA THR A 7 -4.07 5.97 22.06
C THR A 7 -4.10 6.42 20.65
N ARG A 8 -3.90 7.68 20.44
CA ARG A 8 -3.96 8.13 19.12
C ARG A 8 -2.87 7.71 18.28
N ARG A 9 -1.80 7.36 18.87
CA ARG A 9 -0.66 6.96 18.11
C ARG A 9 -0.87 5.81 17.25
N LYS A 10 -1.65 4.89 17.65
CA LYS A 10 -1.86 3.75 16.86
C LYS A 10 -2.54 4.07 15.59
N ARG A 11 -3.43 4.99 15.64
CA ARG A 11 -4.15 5.33 14.45
C ARG A 11 -3.34 6.10 13.49
N THR A 12 -2.35 6.81 13.97
CA THR A 12 -1.55 7.60 13.07
C THR A 12 -0.73 6.76 12.14
N THR A 13 -0.49 5.50 12.45
CA THR A 13 0.27 4.65 11.57
C THR A 13 -0.43 4.38 10.26
N ASN A 14 -1.75 4.60 10.19
CA ASN A 14 -2.51 4.37 8.98
C ASN A 14 -3.01 5.64 8.34
N ARG A 15 -2.43 6.77 8.68
CA ARG A 15 -2.89 8.02 8.12
C ARG A 15 -2.76 8.10 6.63
N TYR A 16 -1.76 7.44 6.07
CA TYR A 16 -1.52 7.47 4.64
C TYR A 16 -2.47 6.56 3.87
N PHE A 17 -3.28 5.78 4.58
CA PHE A 17 -4.21 4.85 3.94
C PHE A 17 -5.51 4.87 4.72
N THR A 18 -6.36 5.83 4.40
CA THR A 18 -7.60 6.07 5.10
C THR A 18 -8.78 5.62 4.25
N LYS A 19 -9.98 5.93 4.70
CA LYS A 19 -11.18 5.60 3.94
C LYS A 19 -11.17 6.26 2.55
N VAL A 20 -10.58 7.43 2.43
CA VAL A 20 -10.47 8.08 1.13
C VAL A 20 -9.71 7.19 0.15
N HIS A 21 -8.63 6.59 0.62
CA HIS A 21 -7.82 5.71 -0.22
C HIS A 21 -8.52 4.40 -0.52
N GLU A 22 -9.25 3.86 0.47
CA GLU A 22 -10.06 2.66 0.24
C GLU A 22 -11.09 2.92 -0.84
N ASP A 23 -11.78 4.05 -0.74
CA ASP A 23 -12.80 4.42 -1.72
C ASP A 23 -12.19 4.63 -3.10
N ALA A 24 -11.01 5.22 -3.16
CA ALA A 24 -10.34 5.44 -4.44
C ALA A 24 -10.00 4.11 -5.12
N ILE A 25 -9.56 3.14 -4.35
CA ILE A 25 -9.23 1.83 -4.91
C ILE A 25 -10.49 1.13 -5.41
N ILE A 26 -11.58 1.21 -4.67
CA ILE A 26 -12.84 0.61 -5.10
C ILE A 26 -13.32 1.26 -6.40
N LYS A 27 -13.27 2.59 -6.45
CA LYS A 27 -13.69 3.30 -7.65
C LYS A 27 -12.79 2.94 -8.83
N TYR A 28 -11.50 2.83 -8.60
CA TYR A 28 -10.56 2.39 -9.61
C TYR A 28 -10.95 1.03 -10.18
N ALA A 29 -11.31 0.11 -9.29
CA ALA A 29 -11.68 -1.24 -9.72
C ALA A 29 -12.98 -1.27 -10.51
N LEU A 30 -13.88 -0.34 -10.24
CA LEU A 30 -15.21 -0.36 -10.84
C LEU A 30 -15.33 0.45 -12.12
N THR A 31 -14.41 1.37 -12.38
CA THR A 31 -14.52 2.22 -13.55
C THR A 31 -13.76 1.62 -14.73
N ASP A 32 -14.30 1.82 -15.94
CA ASP A 32 -13.63 1.43 -17.17
C ASP A 32 -12.86 2.57 -17.80
N SER A 33 -12.98 3.77 -17.25
CA SER A 33 -12.34 4.93 -17.83
C SER A 33 -10.86 4.99 -17.47
N ARG A 34 -10.00 4.99 -18.46
CA ARG A 34 -8.56 5.10 -18.23
C ARG A 34 -8.20 6.43 -17.61
N ALA A 35 -8.88 7.49 -18.02
CA ALA A 35 -8.62 8.82 -17.47
C ALA A 35 -8.95 8.88 -15.99
N VAL A 36 -10.09 8.31 -15.59
CA VAL A 36 -10.49 8.28 -14.19
C VAL A 36 -9.50 7.43 -13.39
N ARG A 37 -9.11 6.28 -13.93
CA ARG A 37 -8.15 5.42 -13.23
C ARG A 37 -6.81 6.13 -13.02
N SER A 38 -6.34 6.83 -14.03
CA SER A 38 -5.08 7.54 -13.94
C SER A 38 -5.15 8.63 -12.87
N ASP A 39 -6.25 9.39 -12.85
CA ASP A 39 -6.41 10.43 -11.85
C ASP A 39 -6.46 9.88 -10.43
N LEU A 40 -7.22 8.80 -10.24
CA LEU A 40 -7.31 8.17 -8.93
C LEU A 40 -5.96 7.62 -8.47
N TYR A 41 -5.24 7.03 -9.40
CA TYR A 41 -3.95 6.47 -9.06
C TYR A 41 -2.97 7.56 -8.65
N ILE A 42 -2.84 8.59 -9.46
CA ILE A 42 -1.88 9.66 -9.22
C ILE A 42 -2.21 10.43 -7.95
N GLU A 43 -3.48 10.71 -7.76
CA GLU A 43 -3.89 11.57 -6.65
C GLU A 43 -3.96 10.85 -5.31
N PHE A 44 -4.44 9.61 -5.29
CA PHE A 44 -4.71 8.91 -4.04
C PHE A 44 -3.91 7.63 -3.86
N ILE A 45 -3.86 6.79 -4.87
CA ILE A 45 -3.37 5.42 -4.68
C ILE A 45 -1.86 5.36 -4.65
N GLU A 46 -1.21 6.01 -5.60
CA GLU A 46 0.25 5.98 -5.68
C GLU A 46 0.89 6.54 -4.41
N PRO A 47 0.47 7.71 -3.89
CA PRO A 47 1.07 8.21 -2.65
C PRO A 47 0.85 7.26 -1.48
N ALA A 48 -0.33 6.63 -1.39
CA ALA A 48 -0.61 5.69 -0.32
C ALA A 48 0.27 4.44 -0.44
N PHE A 49 0.40 3.92 -1.65
CA PHE A 49 1.24 2.75 -1.87
C PHE A 49 2.71 3.07 -1.59
N HIS A 50 3.16 4.26 -1.98
CA HIS A 50 4.53 4.67 -1.70
C HIS A 50 4.80 4.63 -0.19
N GLU A 51 3.92 5.25 0.59
CA GLU A 51 4.10 5.27 2.05
C GLU A 51 4.00 3.86 2.63
N MET A 52 3.09 3.05 2.11
CA MET A 52 2.94 1.69 2.59
C MET A 52 4.23 0.89 2.37
N VAL A 53 4.81 0.99 1.18
CA VAL A 53 6.05 0.28 0.88
C VAL A 53 7.17 0.76 1.80
N GLU A 54 7.30 2.09 1.99
CA GLU A 54 8.33 2.62 2.86
C GLU A 54 8.17 2.12 4.29
N LYS A 55 6.93 2.12 4.79
CA LYS A 55 6.68 1.67 6.16
C LYS A 55 6.96 0.19 6.34
N ILE A 56 6.60 -0.62 5.35
CA ILE A 56 6.84 -2.06 5.45
C ILE A 56 8.34 -2.35 5.41
N VAL A 57 9.06 -1.68 4.52
CA VAL A 57 10.51 -1.85 4.44
C VAL A 57 11.16 -1.49 5.78
N PHE A 58 10.74 -0.40 6.37
CA PHE A 58 11.29 0.03 7.64
C PHE A 58 10.91 -0.91 8.78
N THR A 59 9.63 -1.26 8.88
CA THR A 59 9.11 -2.05 9.99
C THR A 59 9.72 -3.44 10.04
N TYR A 60 9.89 -4.07 8.88
CA TYR A 60 10.42 -5.43 8.83
C TYR A 60 11.91 -5.45 8.48
N LYS A 61 12.54 -4.29 8.48
CA LYS A 61 13.99 -4.16 8.34
C LYS A 61 14.53 -4.68 7.00
N PHE A 62 13.71 -4.54 5.96
CA PHE A 62 14.17 -4.92 4.63
C PHE A 62 15.17 -3.92 4.06
N ASN A 63 15.36 -2.78 4.73
CA ASN A 63 16.29 -1.77 4.24
C ASN A 63 17.74 -2.23 4.23
N ASN A 64 18.03 -3.40 4.80
CA ASN A 64 19.37 -3.97 4.72
C ASN A 64 19.61 -4.77 3.44
N LEU A 65 18.57 -4.96 2.64
CA LEU A 65 18.73 -5.69 1.40
C LEU A 65 19.55 -4.89 0.39
N PRO A 66 20.42 -5.58 -0.37
CA PRO A 66 21.10 -4.89 -1.46
C PRO A 66 20.07 -4.42 -2.47
N ASN A 67 20.34 -3.26 -3.08
CA ASN A 67 19.46 -2.69 -4.09
C ASN A 67 18.04 -2.41 -3.58
N ILE A 68 17.93 -2.03 -2.29
CA ILE A 68 16.60 -1.83 -1.71
C ILE A 68 15.81 -0.75 -2.44
N ASP A 69 16.46 0.31 -2.90
CA ASP A 69 15.74 1.38 -3.60
C ASP A 69 15.13 0.87 -4.90
N TYR A 70 15.90 0.06 -5.62
CA TYR A 70 15.39 -0.56 -6.84
C TYR A 70 14.23 -1.50 -6.53
N LEU A 71 14.36 -2.26 -5.43
CA LEU A 71 13.29 -3.19 -5.05
C LEU A 71 12.02 -2.47 -4.66
N LYS A 72 12.14 -1.32 -3.99
CA LYS A 72 10.96 -0.54 -3.67
C LYS A 72 10.21 -0.09 -4.92
N ASP A 73 10.94 0.39 -5.91
CA ASP A 73 10.32 0.83 -7.15
C ASP A 73 9.70 -0.35 -7.89
N ASP A 74 10.40 -1.46 -7.93
CA ASP A 74 9.90 -2.65 -8.60
C ASP A 74 8.64 -3.17 -7.93
N CYS A 75 8.60 -3.11 -6.60
CA CYS A 75 7.42 -3.52 -5.86
C CYS A 75 6.22 -2.64 -6.20
N LYS A 76 6.44 -1.33 -6.31
CA LYS A 76 5.34 -0.43 -6.65
C LYS A 76 4.80 -0.70 -8.04
N ILE A 77 5.66 -1.01 -8.99
CA ILE A 77 5.22 -1.38 -10.34
C ILE A 77 4.40 -2.66 -10.30
N TRP A 78 4.88 -3.63 -9.55
CA TRP A 78 4.16 -4.89 -9.38
C TRP A 78 2.78 -4.66 -8.76
N LEU A 79 2.70 -3.76 -7.77
CA LEU A 79 1.43 -3.45 -7.13
C LEU A 79 0.41 -2.87 -8.11
N MET A 80 0.87 -2.12 -9.11
CA MET A 80 -0.04 -1.63 -10.14
C MET A 80 -0.72 -2.77 -10.89
N THR A 81 0.02 -3.83 -11.17
CA THR A 81 -0.56 -4.97 -11.87
C THR A 81 -1.58 -5.69 -10.99
N ILE A 82 -1.30 -5.76 -9.69
CA ILE A 82 -2.24 -6.38 -8.76
C ILE A 82 -3.48 -5.52 -8.60
N LEU A 83 -3.30 -4.20 -8.58
CA LEU A 83 -4.41 -3.27 -8.45
C LEU A 83 -5.43 -3.46 -9.58
N ASP A 84 -4.95 -3.71 -10.79
CA ASP A 84 -5.84 -3.93 -11.93
C ASP A 84 -6.71 -5.17 -11.75
N LYS A 85 -6.29 -6.09 -10.90
CA LYS A 85 -7.01 -7.35 -10.67
C LYS A 85 -7.73 -7.38 -9.33
N TYR A 86 -7.68 -6.28 -8.60
CA TYR A 86 -8.26 -6.26 -7.27
C TYR A 86 -9.78 -6.38 -7.32
N ASP A 87 -10.32 -7.26 -6.50
CA ASP A 87 -11.76 -7.48 -6.39
C ASP A 87 -12.32 -6.59 -5.28
N PRO A 88 -13.12 -5.57 -5.63
CA PRO A 88 -13.63 -4.66 -4.61
C PRO A 88 -14.64 -5.30 -3.67
N ASN A 89 -15.08 -6.51 -3.98
CA ASN A 89 -16.04 -7.21 -3.13
C ASN A 89 -15.39 -8.09 -2.08
N ARG A 90 -14.06 -8.03 -1.97
CA ARG A 90 -13.36 -8.80 -0.95
C ARG A 90 -13.80 -8.37 0.44
N LYS A 91 -13.78 -9.30 1.36
CA LYS A 91 -14.16 -8.99 2.73
C LYS A 91 -13.14 -8.15 3.46
N SER A 92 -11.87 -8.33 3.15
CA SER A 92 -10.84 -7.55 3.81
C SER A 92 -10.71 -6.18 3.15
N LYS A 93 -10.23 -5.22 3.92
CA LYS A 93 -9.99 -3.90 3.37
C LYS A 93 -8.79 -3.90 2.45
N ALA A 94 -8.78 -2.95 1.54
CA ALA A 94 -7.69 -2.86 0.58
C ALA A 94 -6.34 -2.72 1.27
N PHE A 95 -6.26 -1.91 2.31
CA PHE A 95 -5.00 -1.73 3.02
C PHE A 95 -4.48 -3.07 3.55
N SER A 96 -5.34 -3.85 4.18
CA SER A 96 -4.93 -5.14 4.72
C SER A 96 -4.46 -6.07 3.62
N TYR A 97 -5.20 -6.11 2.52
CA TYR A 97 -4.85 -6.96 1.41
C TYR A 97 -3.49 -6.57 0.81
N PHE A 98 -3.35 -5.28 0.48
CA PHE A 98 -2.14 -4.85 -0.21
C PHE A 98 -0.92 -4.86 0.70
N SER A 99 -1.09 -4.59 2.00
CA SER A 99 0.06 -4.61 2.91
C SER A 99 0.61 -6.02 3.09
N VAL A 100 -0.28 -7.02 3.16
CA VAL A 100 0.16 -8.40 3.32
C VAL A 100 0.91 -8.87 2.09
N ILE A 101 0.40 -8.61 0.90
CA ILE A 101 1.09 -9.08 -0.30
C ILE A 101 2.39 -8.32 -0.52
N THR A 102 2.46 -7.05 -0.11
CA THR A 102 3.70 -6.28 -0.21
C THR A 102 4.77 -6.87 0.71
N LYS A 103 4.40 -7.16 1.95
CA LYS A 103 5.33 -7.78 2.88
C LYS A 103 5.83 -9.10 2.34
N ASN A 104 4.92 -9.92 1.82
CA ASN A 104 5.30 -11.23 1.29
C ASN A 104 6.21 -11.10 0.07
N TRP A 105 5.99 -10.08 -0.74
CA TRP A 105 6.85 -9.83 -1.91
C TRP A 105 8.30 -9.60 -1.46
N PHE A 106 8.50 -8.77 -0.43
CA PHE A 106 9.84 -8.52 0.08
C PHE A 106 10.44 -9.76 0.75
N ILE A 107 9.63 -10.53 1.47
CA ILE A 107 10.10 -11.75 2.07
C ILE A 107 10.63 -12.72 1.00
N HIS A 108 9.90 -12.79 -0.12
CA HIS A 108 10.32 -13.61 -1.23
C HIS A 108 11.67 -13.13 -1.78
N LYS A 109 11.86 -11.83 -1.90
CA LYS A 109 13.12 -11.27 -2.38
C LYS A 109 14.27 -11.57 -1.43
N VAL A 110 14.02 -11.54 -0.13
CA VAL A 110 15.03 -11.90 0.85
C VAL A 110 15.49 -13.33 0.61
N LYS A 111 14.56 -14.22 0.36
CA LYS A 111 14.90 -15.64 0.16
C LYS A 111 15.65 -15.87 -1.13
N GLN A 112 15.49 -15.00 -2.11
CA GLN A 112 16.21 -15.16 -3.37
C GLN A 112 17.65 -14.69 -3.29
N ASN A 113 17.98 -13.93 -2.25
CA ASN A 113 19.36 -13.56 -2.03
C ASN A 113 20.07 -14.63 -1.23
#